data_7f9ea79e3e60eba9669102d25a803cdf
#
_entry.id   7f9ea79e3e60eba9669102d25a803cdf
#
_cell.length_a   1.000
_cell.length_b   1.000
_cell.length_c   1.000
_cell.angle_alpha   90.00
_cell.angle_beta   90.00
_cell.angle_gamma   90.00
#
_symmetry.space_group_name_H-M   'P 1'
#
loop_
_entity.id
_entity.type
_entity.pdbx_description
1 polymer ?
#
loop_
_entity_poly.entity_id
_entity_poly.type
_entity_poly.pdbx_seq_one_letter_code
_entity_poly.pdbx_strand_id
1 'polypeptide(L)'
;MVLPPVHVRVARLPRLAPRGAWHASAATTLALHLRAGVRAARFSARAASVPMERRRLLLVSNSTLHGGGYLDHCQEHIRNFLGAKVKSVLFVPYALHDRIAYAKMAREKFESLGYGLDSIHESLDPGEAVRKAEAIFIGGGNTFRLLKALYDNGLIQPIRKRVLEDGVPYIGSSAGTNVATISISTTNDMPIVYPPSLLALGLVSFNINPHYLDPDVNSTHMGETREKRILQYHEEPDTPPVLGLREGSLLLVEGNKATLQGKTGARLFVRGCDPTEHAVGADFSFLLKEDAKKP
;
A
#
# COMPACT_ATOMS: atom_id res chain seq x y z
N MET A 1 49.28 -22.98 22.85
CA MET A 1 49.30 -21.63 23.44
C MET A 1 47.87 -21.29 23.81
N VAL A 2 47.52 -21.53 25.11
CA VAL A 2 46.14 -21.46 25.60
C VAL A 2 45.99 -20.09 26.26
N LEU A 3 44.99 -19.31 25.84
CA LEU A 3 44.67 -18.02 26.44
C LEU A 3 43.81 -18.22 27.70
N PRO A 4 44.03 -17.42 28.77
CA PRO A 4 43.29 -17.56 30.02
C PRO A 4 41.89 -16.91 29.95
N PRO A 5 40.97 -17.33 30.84
CA PRO A 5 39.58 -16.85 30.82
C PRO A 5 39.44 -15.41 31.39
N VAL A 6 38.61 -14.61 30.69
CA VAL A 6 38.24 -13.24 31.09
C VAL A 6 37.17 -13.32 32.18
N HIS A 7 37.49 -12.80 33.38
CA HIS A 7 36.51 -12.64 34.47
C HIS A 7 35.71 -11.36 34.30
N VAL A 8 34.43 -11.48 34.04
CA VAL A 8 33.47 -10.37 34.07
C VAL A 8 33.02 -10.13 35.51
N ARG A 9 33.39 -8.99 36.10
CA ARG A 9 32.86 -8.53 37.37
C ARG A 9 31.45 -7.96 37.18
N VAL A 10 30.46 -8.62 37.77
CA VAL A 10 29.10 -8.12 37.91
C VAL A 10 29.06 -7.07 39.01
N ALA A 11 28.76 -5.82 38.65
CA ALA A 11 28.53 -4.74 39.60
C ALA A 11 27.16 -4.89 40.26
N ARG A 12 27.15 -4.90 41.61
CA ARG A 12 25.90 -4.98 42.41
C ARG A 12 25.24 -3.57 42.42
N LEU A 13 23.97 -3.52 42.09
CA LEU A 13 23.12 -2.35 42.30
C LEU A 13 22.77 -2.15 43.78
N PRO A 14 22.65 -0.90 44.27
CA PRO A 14 22.31 -0.62 45.66
C PRO A 14 20.82 -0.89 45.95
N ARG A 15 20.57 -1.37 47.17
CA ARG A 15 19.22 -1.67 47.71
C ARG A 15 18.50 -0.36 48.04
N LEU A 16 17.24 -0.26 47.59
CA LEU A 16 16.30 0.78 48.01
C LEU A 16 15.84 0.56 49.46
N ALA A 17 15.86 1.65 50.25
CA ALA A 17 15.37 1.70 51.62
C ALA A 17 13.85 1.95 51.69
N PRO A 18 13.17 1.65 52.83
CA PRO A 18 11.72 1.49 52.88
C PRO A 18 10.95 2.81 53.13
N ARG A 19 9.68 2.73 52.78
CA ARG A 19 8.56 3.65 52.84
C ARG A 19 8.46 4.46 54.13
N GLY A 20 8.31 5.78 53.97
CA GLY A 20 7.78 6.71 55.00
C GLY A 20 6.33 7.05 54.66
N ALA A 21 5.43 6.86 55.62
CA ALA A 21 4.05 7.20 55.58
C ALA A 21 3.83 8.73 55.59
N TRP A 22 2.95 9.25 54.76
CA TRP A 22 2.43 10.61 54.84
C TRP A 22 0.94 10.60 55.17
N HIS A 23 0.63 11.25 56.29
CA HIS A 23 -0.69 11.45 56.85
C HIS A 23 -1.58 12.31 55.94
N ALA A 24 -2.84 11.96 55.90
CA ALA A 24 -3.92 12.77 55.36
C ALA A 24 -4.11 14.04 56.19
N SER A 25 -4.26 15.20 55.57
CA SER A 25 -4.89 16.35 56.14
C SER A 25 -5.96 16.85 55.20
N ALA A 26 -7.15 16.99 55.78
CA ALA A 26 -8.34 17.43 55.10
C ALA A 26 -8.39 18.95 54.98
N ALA A 27 -9.18 19.38 54.07
CA ALA A 27 -10.09 20.52 54.10
C ALA A 27 -9.85 21.58 53.03
N THR A 28 -10.87 21.77 52.31
CA THR A 28 -11.70 22.93 52.08
C THR A 28 -11.66 23.51 50.66
N THR A 29 -12.66 23.14 49.91
CA THR A 29 -13.57 23.92 49.05
C THR A 29 -12.97 25.17 48.35
N LEU A 30 -12.85 25.11 47.02
CA LEU A 30 -13.37 26.19 46.16
C LEU A 30 -13.82 25.60 44.79
N ALA A 31 -15.16 25.47 44.66
CA ALA A 31 -15.78 25.16 43.39
C ALA A 31 -15.73 26.40 42.50
N LEU A 32 -14.88 26.42 41.48
CA LEU A 32 -15.01 27.35 40.39
C LEU A 32 -15.47 26.55 39.15
N HIS A 33 -16.71 26.81 38.79
CA HIS A 33 -17.31 26.35 37.55
C HIS A 33 -16.59 26.94 36.35
N LEU A 34 -15.84 26.12 35.65
CA LEU A 34 -15.52 26.36 34.25
C LEU A 34 -15.99 25.17 33.44
N ARG A 35 -17.30 25.23 33.09
CA ARG A 35 -17.88 24.41 32.02
C ARG A 35 -17.28 24.92 30.70
N ALA A 36 -16.08 24.51 30.34
CA ALA A 36 -15.62 24.52 28.96
C ALA A 36 -16.24 23.30 28.26
N GLY A 37 -17.38 23.52 27.63
CA GLY A 37 -18.00 22.55 26.75
C GLY A 37 -17.09 22.31 25.57
N VAL A 38 -16.26 21.26 25.65
CA VAL A 38 -15.65 20.69 24.46
C VAL A 38 -16.79 20.01 23.71
N ARG A 39 -17.44 20.78 22.83
CA ARG A 39 -18.25 20.22 21.76
C ARG A 39 -17.30 19.36 20.94
N ALA A 40 -17.35 18.05 21.16
CA ALA A 40 -16.89 17.10 20.17
C ALA A 40 -17.68 17.40 18.90
N ALA A 41 -17.08 18.15 18.00
CA ALA A 41 -17.58 18.30 16.65
C ALA A 41 -17.56 16.88 16.06
N ARG A 42 -18.71 16.20 16.14
CA ARG A 42 -19.00 15.05 15.29
C ARG A 42 -18.91 15.61 13.87
N PHE A 43 -17.76 15.47 13.25
CA PHE A 43 -17.65 15.50 11.81
C PHE A 43 -18.39 14.28 11.29
N SER A 44 -19.71 14.38 11.26
CA SER A 44 -20.54 13.64 10.33
C SER A 44 -20.25 14.24 8.96
N ALA A 45 -19.07 14.00 8.44
CA ALA A 45 -18.84 14.11 7.02
C ALA A 45 -19.69 12.99 6.42
N ARG A 46 -20.90 13.33 6.04
CA ARG A 46 -21.65 12.65 5.00
C ARG A 46 -20.75 12.80 3.76
N ALA A 47 -19.75 11.91 3.65
CA ALA A 47 -19.02 11.72 2.42
C ALA A 47 -20.10 11.36 1.40
N ALA A 48 -20.45 12.33 0.56
CA ALA A 48 -21.20 12.04 -0.64
C ALA A 48 -20.44 10.88 -1.28
N SER A 49 -21.10 9.75 -1.46
CA SER A 49 -20.53 8.60 -2.13
C SER A 49 -20.11 9.08 -3.50
N VAL A 50 -18.80 9.31 -3.67
CA VAL A 50 -18.24 9.64 -4.97
C VAL A 50 -18.65 8.48 -5.87
N PRO A 51 -19.30 8.73 -7.03
CA PRO A 51 -19.67 7.65 -7.92
C PRO A 51 -18.40 6.90 -8.31
N MET A 52 -18.17 5.73 -7.70
CA MET A 52 -17.01 4.87 -7.97
C MET A 52 -17.04 4.29 -9.40
N GLU A 53 -18.05 4.66 -10.17
CA GLU A 53 -18.26 4.28 -11.57
C GLU A 53 -17.17 4.75 -12.54
N ARG A 54 -16.38 5.79 -12.16
CA ARG A 54 -15.32 6.34 -13.01
C ARG A 54 -13.95 5.74 -12.78
N ARG A 55 -13.76 5.02 -11.70
CA ARG A 55 -12.47 4.43 -11.31
C ARG A 55 -11.94 3.47 -12.37
N ARG A 56 -10.67 3.69 -12.78
CA ARG A 56 -9.97 2.82 -13.71
C ARG A 56 -8.58 2.51 -13.16
N LEU A 57 -8.34 1.24 -12.81
CA LEU A 57 -7.07 0.80 -12.21
C LEU A 57 -6.55 -0.42 -12.93
N LEU A 58 -5.24 -0.47 -13.15
CA LEU A 58 -4.49 -1.65 -13.57
C LEU A 58 -3.44 -1.94 -12.50
N LEU A 59 -3.68 -2.92 -11.64
CA LEU A 59 -2.86 -3.24 -10.48
C LEU A 59 -2.03 -4.48 -10.74
N VAL A 60 -0.76 -4.30 -11.09
CA VAL A 60 0.16 -5.35 -11.53
C VAL A 60 0.98 -5.85 -10.34
N SER A 61 1.12 -7.17 -10.19
CA SER A 61 1.86 -7.78 -9.09
C SER A 61 3.34 -7.38 -9.11
N ASN A 62 3.98 -7.46 -10.27
CA ASN A 62 5.42 -7.24 -10.44
C ASN A 62 5.73 -6.52 -11.75
N SER A 63 6.88 -5.87 -11.84
CA SER A 63 7.29 -5.15 -13.06
C SER A 63 8.06 -6.02 -14.04
N THR A 64 8.67 -7.13 -13.59
CA THR A 64 9.53 -7.95 -14.44
C THR A 64 9.40 -9.42 -14.07
N LEU A 65 9.14 -10.28 -15.03
CA LEU A 65 9.21 -11.73 -14.85
C LEU A 65 10.63 -12.23 -15.13
N HIS A 66 10.99 -13.36 -14.52
CA HIS A 66 12.29 -13.99 -14.76
C HIS A 66 12.52 -14.21 -16.27
N GLY A 67 13.66 -13.75 -16.78
CA GLY A 67 14.01 -13.82 -18.20
C GLY A 67 13.29 -12.81 -19.12
N GLY A 68 12.48 -11.92 -18.58
CA GLY A 68 11.78 -10.87 -19.33
C GLY A 68 12.30 -9.47 -19.06
N GLY A 69 11.88 -8.49 -19.87
CA GLY A 69 12.14 -7.08 -19.69
C GLY A 69 11.09 -6.38 -18.81
N TYR A 70 11.37 -5.11 -18.51
CA TYR A 70 10.50 -4.26 -17.69
C TYR A 70 9.11 -4.11 -18.31
N LEU A 71 8.05 -4.54 -17.58
CA LEU A 71 6.63 -4.53 -17.97
C LEU A 71 6.30 -5.33 -19.26
N ASP A 72 7.21 -6.18 -19.77
CA ASP A 72 6.95 -6.94 -20.99
C ASP A 72 5.75 -7.87 -20.87
N HIS A 73 5.60 -8.53 -19.72
CA HIS A 73 4.53 -9.51 -19.50
C HIS A 73 3.12 -8.89 -19.46
N CYS A 74 3.01 -7.57 -19.22
CA CYS A 74 1.73 -6.86 -19.12
C CYS A 74 1.58 -5.70 -20.13
N GLN A 75 2.48 -5.58 -21.10
CA GLN A 75 2.47 -4.47 -22.05
C GLN A 75 1.17 -4.35 -22.86
N GLU A 76 0.57 -5.45 -23.29
CA GLU A 76 -0.71 -5.44 -24.02
C GLU A 76 -1.86 -5.02 -23.11
N HIS A 77 -1.83 -5.43 -21.84
CA HIS A 77 -2.80 -4.96 -20.85
C HIS A 77 -2.70 -3.45 -20.64
N ILE A 78 -1.47 -2.90 -20.60
CA ILE A 78 -1.23 -1.44 -20.50
C ILE A 78 -1.78 -0.72 -21.73
N ARG A 79 -1.49 -1.20 -22.95
CA ARG A 79 -2.01 -0.59 -24.19
C ARG A 79 -3.54 -0.58 -24.23
N ASN A 80 -4.17 -1.73 -23.95
CA ASN A 80 -5.62 -1.85 -23.94
C ASN A 80 -6.27 -0.97 -22.86
N PHE A 81 -5.62 -0.86 -21.70
CA PHE A 81 -6.10 -0.08 -20.57
C PHE A 81 -6.02 1.44 -20.83
N LEU A 82 -4.91 1.94 -21.33
CA LEU A 82 -4.73 3.37 -21.64
C LEU A 82 -5.48 3.79 -22.89
N GLY A 83 -5.46 2.94 -23.93
CA GLY A 83 -6.11 3.21 -25.22
C GLY A 83 -5.49 4.39 -25.98
N ALA A 84 -6.15 4.82 -27.04
CA ALA A 84 -5.62 5.86 -27.94
C ALA A 84 -5.80 7.29 -27.42
N LYS A 85 -6.62 7.52 -26.38
CA LYS A 85 -6.91 8.87 -25.86
C LYS A 85 -5.78 9.41 -24.98
N VAL A 86 -5.14 8.55 -24.21
CA VAL A 86 -3.96 8.92 -23.39
C VAL A 86 -2.77 9.14 -24.32
N LYS A 87 -2.08 10.26 -24.17
CA LYS A 87 -0.87 10.60 -24.93
C LYS A 87 0.37 10.59 -24.05
N SER A 88 0.24 11.03 -22.80
CA SER A 88 1.32 11.06 -21.82
C SER A 88 0.90 10.47 -20.49
N VAL A 89 1.84 9.81 -19.81
CA VAL A 89 1.68 9.20 -18.50
C VAL A 89 2.56 9.92 -17.49
N LEU A 90 1.98 10.34 -16.38
CA LEU A 90 2.75 10.84 -15.24
C LEU A 90 3.31 9.69 -14.43
N PHE A 91 4.61 9.57 -14.38
CA PHE A 91 5.32 8.54 -13.63
C PHE A 91 5.74 9.01 -12.25
N VAL A 92 5.50 8.17 -11.23
CA VAL A 92 5.89 8.42 -9.84
C VAL A 92 6.98 7.41 -9.43
N PRO A 93 8.29 7.80 -9.46
CA PRO A 93 9.43 6.90 -9.22
C PRO A 93 9.81 6.75 -7.75
N TYR A 94 9.02 7.21 -6.80
CA TYR A 94 9.41 7.44 -5.42
C TYR A 94 9.71 6.17 -4.60
N ALA A 95 9.41 5.00 -5.13
CA ALA A 95 9.75 3.73 -4.48
C ALA A 95 11.25 3.38 -4.55
N LEU A 96 11.99 3.93 -5.52
CA LEU A 96 13.44 3.74 -5.67
C LEU A 96 14.22 5.00 -5.24
N HIS A 97 15.50 4.78 -4.88
CA HIS A 97 16.41 5.87 -4.52
C HIS A 97 16.87 6.64 -5.76
N ASP A 98 17.33 5.91 -6.77
CA ASP A 98 17.74 6.49 -8.05
C ASP A 98 16.50 6.72 -8.93
N ARG A 99 15.92 7.91 -8.76
CA ARG A 99 14.71 8.31 -9.50
C ARG A 99 15.00 8.61 -10.95
N ILE A 100 16.21 9.07 -11.26
CA ILE A 100 16.64 9.44 -12.63
C ILE A 100 16.76 8.19 -13.49
N ALA A 101 17.54 7.20 -13.04
CA ALA A 101 17.66 5.94 -13.75
C ALA A 101 16.31 5.22 -13.89
N TYR A 102 15.47 5.29 -12.86
CA TYR A 102 14.14 4.68 -12.89
C TYR A 102 13.21 5.38 -13.90
N ALA A 103 13.20 6.71 -13.92
CA ALA A 103 12.41 7.47 -14.89
C ALA A 103 12.86 7.20 -16.33
N LYS A 104 14.19 7.10 -16.57
CA LYS A 104 14.74 6.73 -17.88
C LYS A 104 14.21 5.38 -18.35
N MET A 105 14.33 4.34 -17.52
CA MET A 105 13.85 2.99 -17.85
C MET A 105 12.35 2.96 -18.13
N ALA A 106 11.55 3.65 -17.29
CA ALA A 106 10.10 3.74 -17.47
C ALA A 106 9.74 4.49 -18.76
N ARG A 107 10.44 5.59 -19.07
CA ARG A 107 10.24 6.41 -20.28
C ARG A 107 10.50 5.58 -21.53
N GLU A 108 11.65 4.91 -21.61
CA GLU A 108 11.98 4.02 -22.73
C GLU A 108 10.89 2.96 -22.96
N LYS A 109 10.37 2.38 -21.88
CA LYS A 109 9.29 1.39 -22.00
C LYS A 109 8.00 2.00 -22.51
N PHE A 110 7.51 3.11 -21.93
CA PHE A 110 6.25 3.72 -22.33
C PHE A 110 6.30 4.31 -23.75
N GLU A 111 7.43 4.90 -24.14
CA GLU A 111 7.67 5.35 -25.52
C GLU A 111 7.60 4.18 -26.52
N SER A 112 8.16 3.01 -26.17
CA SER A 112 8.00 1.79 -26.98
C SER A 112 6.57 1.31 -27.13
N LEU A 113 5.68 1.70 -26.18
CA LEU A 113 4.26 1.42 -26.22
C LEU A 113 3.45 2.49 -26.96
N GLY A 114 4.08 3.62 -27.35
CA GLY A 114 3.44 4.72 -28.03
C GLY A 114 2.93 5.85 -27.13
N TYR A 115 3.37 5.90 -25.86
CA TYR A 115 2.98 6.93 -24.89
C TYR A 115 4.20 7.76 -24.45
N GLY A 116 4.04 9.09 -24.37
CA GLY A 116 4.99 9.93 -23.66
C GLY A 116 5.00 9.62 -22.17
N LEU A 117 6.11 9.93 -21.47
CA LEU A 117 6.20 9.79 -20.02
C LEU A 117 6.93 10.97 -19.40
N ASP A 118 6.22 11.67 -18.51
CA ASP A 118 6.75 12.73 -17.66
C ASP A 118 6.96 12.18 -16.25
N SER A 119 8.08 12.51 -15.61
CA SER A 119 8.35 12.03 -14.27
C SER A 119 8.11 13.13 -13.24
N ILE A 120 7.31 12.82 -12.21
CA ILE A 120 6.87 13.78 -11.20
C ILE A 120 8.05 14.42 -10.44
N HIS A 121 9.18 13.73 -10.30
CA HIS A 121 10.35 14.25 -9.58
C HIS A 121 11.12 15.33 -10.37
N GLU A 122 10.83 15.48 -11.66
CA GLU A 122 11.36 16.52 -12.55
C GLU A 122 10.47 17.77 -12.52
N SER A 123 9.27 17.70 -11.93
CA SER A 123 8.32 18.81 -11.83
C SER A 123 8.63 19.73 -10.65
N LEU A 124 8.53 21.04 -10.87
CA LEU A 124 8.65 22.04 -9.80
C LEU A 124 7.46 22.01 -8.83
N ASP A 125 6.27 21.66 -9.31
CA ASP A 125 5.05 21.45 -8.52
C ASP A 125 4.48 20.05 -8.78
N PRO A 126 4.80 19.05 -7.93
CA PRO A 126 4.27 17.71 -8.06
C PRO A 126 2.74 17.64 -8.01
N GLY A 127 2.11 18.52 -7.21
CA GLY A 127 0.65 18.61 -7.12
C GLY A 127 0.01 19.04 -8.44
N GLU A 128 0.61 20.04 -9.11
CA GLU A 128 0.17 20.50 -10.42
C GLU A 128 0.38 19.43 -11.51
N ALA A 129 1.51 18.69 -11.45
CA ALA A 129 1.74 17.57 -12.35
C ALA A 129 0.63 16.51 -12.24
N VAL A 130 0.20 16.17 -11.02
CA VAL A 130 -0.92 15.26 -10.79
C VAL A 130 -2.23 15.84 -11.33
N ARG A 131 -2.50 17.14 -11.11
CA ARG A 131 -3.72 17.79 -11.62
C ARG A 131 -3.84 17.75 -13.14
N LYS A 132 -2.72 17.82 -13.86
CA LYS A 132 -2.67 17.81 -15.34
C LYS A 132 -2.51 16.41 -15.95
N ALA A 133 -2.25 15.39 -15.17
CA ALA A 133 -1.98 14.05 -15.66
C ALA A 133 -3.16 13.48 -16.47
N GLU A 134 -2.87 12.89 -17.64
CA GLU A 134 -3.83 12.13 -18.44
C GLU A 134 -3.95 10.67 -17.95
N ALA A 135 -2.86 10.13 -17.39
CA ALA A 135 -2.80 8.86 -16.69
C ALA A 135 -1.69 8.94 -15.63
N ILE A 136 -1.78 8.11 -14.59
CA ILE A 136 -0.79 8.05 -13.51
C ILE A 136 -0.22 6.64 -13.43
N PHE A 137 1.11 6.52 -13.46
CA PHE A 137 1.82 5.27 -13.23
C PHE A 137 2.70 5.38 -11.99
N ILE A 138 2.47 4.51 -11.00
CA ILE A 138 3.30 4.40 -9.80
C ILE A 138 4.08 3.10 -9.87
N GLY A 139 5.42 3.21 -9.91
CA GLY A 139 6.31 2.08 -10.06
C GLY A 139 6.59 1.32 -8.76
N GLY A 140 7.28 0.18 -8.89
CA GLY A 140 7.70 -0.68 -7.79
C GLY A 140 8.98 -0.21 -7.10
N GLY A 141 9.34 -0.91 -6.03
CA GLY A 141 10.46 -0.66 -5.13
C GLY A 141 10.00 -0.72 -3.68
N ASN A 142 10.61 0.04 -2.77
CA ASN A 142 10.22 0.00 -1.36
C ASN A 142 8.94 0.80 -1.09
N THR A 143 7.92 0.11 -0.61
CA THR A 143 6.57 0.65 -0.37
C THR A 143 6.57 1.73 0.73
N PHE A 144 7.37 1.59 1.79
CA PHE A 144 7.45 2.59 2.86
C PHE A 144 8.06 3.91 2.35
N ARG A 145 9.14 3.81 1.53
CA ARG A 145 9.76 4.98 0.89
C ARG A 145 8.76 5.69 -0.03
N LEU A 146 8.03 4.93 -0.84
CA LEU A 146 7.00 5.44 -1.72
C LEU A 146 5.92 6.17 -0.94
N LEU A 147 5.30 5.50 0.05
CA LEU A 147 4.21 6.09 0.83
C LEU A 147 4.65 7.35 1.58
N LYS A 148 5.85 7.32 2.19
CA LYS A 148 6.41 8.50 2.85
C LYS A 148 6.53 9.67 1.87
N ALA A 149 7.09 9.44 0.69
CA ALA A 149 7.25 10.50 -0.32
C ALA A 149 5.89 11.03 -0.83
N LEU A 150 4.88 10.18 -0.95
CA LEU A 150 3.52 10.63 -1.28
C LEU A 150 2.94 11.56 -0.20
N TYR A 151 3.15 11.25 1.08
CA TYR A 151 2.74 12.11 2.19
C TYR A 151 3.55 13.41 2.25
N ASP A 152 4.87 13.33 2.17
CA ASP A 152 5.78 14.50 2.24
C ASP A 152 5.49 15.53 1.14
N ASN A 153 5.04 15.08 -0.04
CA ASN A 153 4.67 15.94 -1.17
C ASN A 153 3.16 16.26 -1.23
N GLY A 154 2.36 15.84 -0.24
CA GLY A 154 0.92 16.11 -0.18
C GLY A 154 0.11 15.48 -1.32
N LEU A 155 0.57 14.34 -1.89
CA LEU A 155 0.03 13.77 -3.12
C LEU A 155 -1.13 12.78 -2.90
N ILE A 156 -1.38 12.34 -1.66
CA ILE A 156 -2.43 11.35 -1.37
C ILE A 156 -3.79 11.84 -1.89
N GLN A 157 -4.24 13.00 -1.46
CA GLN A 157 -5.55 13.53 -1.86
C GLN A 157 -5.63 13.95 -3.34
N PRO A 158 -4.63 14.64 -3.93
CA PRO A 158 -4.64 14.93 -5.36
C PRO A 158 -4.77 13.69 -6.24
N ILE A 159 -4.00 12.61 -5.96
CA ILE A 159 -4.08 11.37 -6.73
C ILE A 159 -5.46 10.72 -6.55
N ARG A 160 -5.96 10.61 -5.31
CA ARG A 160 -7.30 10.05 -5.05
C ARG A 160 -8.38 10.77 -5.84
N LYS A 161 -8.38 12.11 -5.82
CA LYS A 161 -9.35 12.92 -6.55
C LYS A 161 -9.29 12.64 -8.05
N ARG A 162 -8.09 12.69 -8.65
CA ARG A 162 -7.92 12.43 -10.08
C ARG A 162 -8.42 11.07 -10.51
N VAL A 163 -8.15 10.03 -9.71
CA VAL A 163 -8.51 8.65 -10.05
C VAL A 163 -9.98 8.36 -9.78
N LEU A 164 -10.49 8.75 -8.61
CA LEU A 164 -11.84 8.37 -8.17
C LEU A 164 -12.94 9.31 -8.71
N GLU A 165 -12.66 10.63 -8.77
CA GLU A 165 -13.66 11.62 -9.19
C GLU A 165 -13.55 11.96 -10.68
N ASP A 166 -12.33 12.16 -11.19
CA ASP A 166 -12.10 12.57 -12.57
C ASP A 166 -11.95 11.37 -13.54
N GLY A 167 -11.74 10.15 -13.01
CA GLY A 167 -11.62 8.92 -13.80
C GLY A 167 -10.30 8.78 -14.54
N VAL A 168 -9.24 9.46 -14.06
CA VAL A 168 -7.89 9.34 -14.64
C VAL A 168 -7.37 7.90 -14.42
N PRO A 169 -6.91 7.22 -15.48
CA PRO A 169 -6.36 5.88 -15.37
C PRO A 169 -5.17 5.82 -14.42
N TYR A 170 -5.15 4.82 -13.54
CA TYR A 170 -4.08 4.54 -12.60
C TYR A 170 -3.46 3.18 -12.91
N ILE A 171 -2.15 3.14 -13.06
CA ILE A 171 -1.37 1.89 -13.15
C ILE A 171 -0.49 1.81 -11.91
N GLY A 172 -0.56 0.71 -11.18
CA GLY A 172 0.36 0.39 -10.09
C GLY A 172 1.16 -0.86 -10.40
N SER A 173 2.44 -0.88 -10.06
CA SER A 173 3.26 -2.09 -10.14
C SER A 173 3.94 -2.33 -8.80
N SER A 174 3.82 -3.54 -8.22
CA SER A 174 4.44 -3.92 -6.94
C SER A 174 4.11 -2.92 -5.82
N ALA A 175 5.05 -2.10 -5.34
CA ALA A 175 4.80 -1.05 -4.37
C ALA A 175 3.68 -0.09 -4.82
N GLY A 176 3.61 0.26 -6.11
CA GLY A 176 2.53 1.06 -6.69
C GLY A 176 1.16 0.39 -6.61
N THR A 177 1.10 -0.94 -6.71
CA THR A 177 -0.11 -1.72 -6.47
C THR A 177 -0.47 -1.72 -4.98
N ASN A 178 0.52 -1.87 -4.10
CA ASN A 178 0.29 -1.89 -2.65
C ASN A 178 -0.27 -0.54 -2.17
N VAL A 179 0.30 0.61 -2.59
CA VAL A 179 -0.21 1.93 -2.18
C VAL A 179 -1.57 2.29 -2.79
N ALA A 180 -2.04 1.58 -3.82
CA ALA A 180 -3.40 1.76 -4.35
C ALA A 180 -4.49 1.27 -3.39
N THR A 181 -4.15 0.44 -2.41
CA THR A 181 -5.08 -0.18 -1.45
C THR A 181 -5.36 0.72 -0.23
N ILE A 182 -6.09 0.19 0.76
CA ILE A 182 -6.42 0.93 1.99
C ILE A 182 -5.16 1.27 2.78
N SER A 183 -4.24 0.30 2.91
CA SER A 183 -3.03 0.44 3.71
C SER A 183 -1.88 -0.38 3.12
N ILE A 184 -0.65 -0.03 3.51
CA ILE A 184 0.53 -0.82 3.16
C ILE A 184 0.85 -1.93 4.18
N SER A 185 -0.09 -2.24 5.08
CA SER A 185 0.12 -3.21 6.17
C SER A 185 0.47 -4.62 5.70
N THR A 186 0.11 -4.96 4.47
CA THR A 186 0.40 -6.26 3.86
C THR A 186 1.57 -6.25 2.87
N THR A 187 2.43 -5.23 2.92
CA THR A 187 3.64 -5.18 2.09
C THR A 187 4.66 -6.23 2.55
N ASN A 188 5.49 -6.67 1.59
CA ASN A 188 6.62 -7.56 1.90
C ASN A 188 7.91 -6.80 2.25
N ASP A 189 7.89 -5.47 2.15
CA ASP A 189 9.08 -4.64 2.25
C ASP A 189 9.53 -4.40 3.70
N MET A 190 10.81 -4.15 3.88
CA MET A 190 11.32 -3.65 5.15
C MET A 190 10.96 -2.18 5.37
N PRO A 191 10.57 -1.78 6.60
CA PRO A 191 10.25 -0.40 6.95
C PRO A 191 11.52 0.45 7.12
N ILE A 192 12.20 0.73 6.00
CA ILE A 192 13.47 1.49 5.99
C ILE A 192 13.31 2.98 6.28
N VAL A 193 12.08 3.49 6.20
CA VAL A 193 11.66 4.85 6.56
C VAL A 193 10.29 4.78 7.21
N TYR A 194 9.90 5.83 7.95
CA TYR A 194 8.62 5.91 8.64
C TYR A 194 7.68 6.91 7.93
N PRO A 195 6.66 6.44 7.19
CA PRO A 195 5.58 7.32 6.74
C PRO A 195 4.73 7.76 7.94
N PRO A 196 4.06 8.93 7.87
CA PRO A 196 3.24 9.42 8.99
C PRO A 196 2.03 8.53 9.28
N SER A 197 1.64 7.68 8.35
CA SER A 197 0.57 6.68 8.47
C SER A 197 0.86 5.52 7.54
N LEU A 198 0.31 4.33 7.84
CA LEU A 198 0.29 3.20 6.93
C LEU A 198 -0.91 3.25 5.96
N LEU A 199 -1.88 4.15 6.20
CA LEU A 199 -2.99 4.38 5.28
C LEU A 199 -2.45 4.87 3.94
N ALA A 200 -2.96 4.27 2.87
CA ALA A 200 -2.50 4.53 1.51
C ALA A 200 -3.55 5.29 0.67
N LEU A 201 -3.57 5.10 -0.64
CA LEU A 201 -4.46 5.85 -1.52
C LEU A 201 -5.94 5.43 -1.39
N GLY A 202 -6.25 4.20 -0.95
CA GLY A 202 -7.62 3.72 -0.79
C GLY A 202 -8.43 3.78 -2.09
N LEU A 203 -7.83 3.42 -3.20
CA LEU A 203 -8.50 3.35 -4.51
C LEU A 203 -9.35 2.08 -4.62
N VAL A 204 -9.06 1.08 -3.81
CA VAL A 204 -9.86 -0.13 -3.58
C VAL A 204 -10.07 -0.34 -2.08
N SER A 205 -11.13 -1.08 -1.70
CA SER A 205 -11.58 -1.27 -0.31
C SER A 205 -10.96 -2.48 0.39
N PHE A 206 -9.92 -3.08 -0.17
CA PHE A 206 -9.20 -4.24 0.35
C PHE A 206 -7.69 -4.04 0.21
N ASN A 207 -6.90 -4.94 0.79
CA ASN A 207 -5.45 -4.93 0.64
C ASN A 207 -4.99 -5.91 -0.45
N ILE A 208 -3.81 -5.64 -1.01
CA ILE A 208 -3.15 -6.54 -1.95
C ILE A 208 -1.76 -6.87 -1.41
N ASN A 209 -1.36 -8.13 -1.47
CA ASN A 209 0.01 -8.56 -1.31
C ASN A 209 0.57 -8.89 -2.69
N PRO A 210 1.26 -7.94 -3.36
CA PRO A 210 1.96 -8.21 -4.61
C PRO A 210 3.17 -9.11 -4.37
N HIS A 211 3.66 -9.78 -5.42
CA HIS A 211 4.71 -10.82 -5.31
C HIS A 211 4.32 -11.92 -4.31
N TYR A 212 3.02 -12.26 -4.25
CA TYR A 212 2.61 -13.37 -3.41
C TYR A 212 3.30 -14.65 -3.86
N LEU A 213 3.88 -15.36 -2.92
CA LEU A 213 4.62 -16.58 -3.14
C LEU A 213 4.02 -17.69 -2.29
N ASP A 214 3.65 -18.80 -2.94
CA ASP A 214 3.20 -20.00 -2.26
C ASP A 214 4.32 -20.63 -1.43
N PRO A 215 3.99 -21.33 -0.34
CA PRO A 215 4.97 -22.09 0.41
C PRO A 215 5.65 -23.13 -0.48
N ASP A 216 6.98 -23.15 -0.51
CA ASP A 216 7.74 -24.22 -1.15
C ASP A 216 7.86 -25.40 -0.16
N VAL A 217 7.23 -26.53 -0.50
CA VAL A 217 7.24 -27.75 0.31
C VAL A 217 8.64 -28.37 0.46
N ASN A 218 9.56 -28.04 -0.44
CA ASN A 218 10.95 -28.52 -0.42
C ASN A 218 11.89 -27.54 0.28
N SER A 219 11.39 -26.38 0.71
CA SER A 219 12.21 -25.36 1.37
C SER A 219 12.61 -25.84 2.77
N THR A 220 13.90 -25.75 3.07
CA THR A 220 14.45 -25.94 4.42
C THR A 220 14.43 -24.67 5.26
N HIS A 221 13.92 -23.56 4.70
CA HIS A 221 13.81 -22.27 5.39
C HIS A 221 12.73 -22.34 6.47
N MET A 222 13.10 -22.04 7.72
CA MET A 222 12.20 -22.08 8.88
C MET A 222 11.46 -20.78 9.16
N GLY A 223 11.66 -19.76 8.30
CA GLY A 223 10.97 -18.48 8.42
C GLY A 223 9.50 -18.58 7.97
N GLU A 224 8.73 -17.56 8.33
CA GLU A 224 7.31 -17.48 8.01
C GLU A 224 7.07 -17.33 6.50
N THR A 225 6.08 -18.08 6.01
CA THR A 225 5.59 -17.95 4.62
C THR A 225 4.77 -16.67 4.44
N ARG A 226 4.52 -16.26 3.20
CA ARG A 226 3.60 -15.14 2.89
C ARG A 226 2.22 -15.39 3.47
N GLU A 227 1.72 -16.60 3.34
CA GLU A 227 0.44 -17.02 3.92
C GLU A 227 0.39 -16.79 5.41
N LYS A 228 1.37 -17.30 6.18
CA LYS A 228 1.43 -17.13 7.63
C LYS A 228 1.40 -15.65 8.03
N ARG A 229 2.15 -14.78 7.34
CA ARG A 229 2.16 -13.34 7.61
C ARG A 229 0.82 -12.67 7.36
N ILE A 230 0.10 -13.08 6.30
CA ILE A 230 -1.25 -12.58 6.02
C ILE A 230 -2.25 -13.10 7.06
N LEU A 231 -2.13 -14.35 7.49
CA LEU A 231 -2.96 -14.91 8.56
C LEU A 231 -2.73 -14.16 9.88
N GLN A 232 -1.47 -13.86 10.25
CA GLN A 232 -1.15 -13.01 11.41
C GLN A 232 -1.77 -11.61 11.29
N TYR A 233 -1.75 -11.00 10.10
CA TYR A 233 -2.43 -9.74 9.87
C TYR A 233 -3.94 -9.85 10.19
N HIS A 234 -4.57 -10.96 9.87
CA HIS A 234 -5.99 -11.22 10.15
C HIS A 234 -6.29 -11.62 11.61
N GLU A 235 -5.29 -11.80 12.48
CA GLU A 235 -5.48 -11.91 13.94
C GLU A 235 -5.98 -10.60 14.53
N GLU A 236 -5.58 -9.45 13.93
CA GLU A 236 -6.07 -8.14 14.33
C GLU A 236 -7.54 -7.93 13.91
N PRO A 237 -8.34 -7.21 14.74
CA PRO A 237 -9.74 -6.94 14.44
C PRO A 237 -9.90 -6.02 13.22
N ASP A 238 -11.04 -6.15 12.55
CA ASP A 238 -11.49 -5.25 11.46
C ASP A 238 -10.55 -5.15 10.25
N THR A 239 -9.66 -6.12 10.05
CA THR A 239 -8.78 -6.16 8.89
C THR A 239 -9.55 -6.48 7.62
N PRO A 240 -9.34 -5.70 6.52
CA PRO A 240 -9.98 -5.96 5.24
C PRO A 240 -9.41 -7.22 4.58
N PRO A 241 -10.12 -7.82 3.60
CA PRO A 241 -9.59 -8.92 2.81
C PRO A 241 -8.24 -8.58 2.17
N VAL A 242 -7.42 -9.60 1.94
CA VAL A 242 -6.11 -9.48 1.29
C VAL A 242 -6.09 -10.35 0.04
N LEU A 243 -5.80 -9.74 -1.11
CA LEU A 243 -5.61 -10.46 -2.36
C LEU A 243 -4.11 -10.66 -2.62
N GLY A 244 -3.65 -11.90 -2.49
CA GLY A 244 -2.30 -12.32 -2.85
C GLY A 244 -2.16 -12.47 -4.37
N LEU A 245 -1.56 -11.48 -5.02
CA LEU A 245 -1.29 -11.51 -6.46
C LEU A 245 0.07 -12.16 -6.71
N ARG A 246 0.06 -13.33 -7.38
CA ARG A 246 1.30 -13.99 -7.82
C ARG A 246 2.00 -13.21 -8.92
N GLU A 247 3.28 -13.36 -9.08
CA GLU A 247 4.02 -12.75 -10.20
C GLU A 247 3.40 -13.17 -11.54
N GLY A 248 3.27 -12.19 -12.43
CA GLY A 248 2.58 -12.37 -13.71
C GLY A 248 1.07 -12.17 -13.67
N SER A 249 0.45 -11.98 -12.49
CA SER A 249 -0.97 -11.60 -12.38
C SER A 249 -1.15 -10.09 -12.25
N LEU A 250 -2.34 -9.63 -12.59
CA LEU A 250 -2.78 -8.26 -12.44
C LEU A 250 -4.29 -8.19 -12.22
N LEU A 251 -4.75 -7.15 -11.54
CA LEU A 251 -6.16 -6.88 -11.34
C LEU A 251 -6.59 -5.66 -12.16
N LEU A 252 -7.52 -5.86 -13.09
CA LEU A 252 -8.15 -4.76 -13.82
C LEU A 252 -9.41 -4.34 -13.06
N VAL A 253 -9.51 -3.05 -12.73
CA VAL A 253 -10.70 -2.47 -12.09
C VAL A 253 -11.27 -1.37 -12.98
N GLU A 254 -12.55 -1.52 -13.35
CA GLU A 254 -13.31 -0.54 -14.14
C GLU A 254 -14.65 -0.30 -13.45
N GLY A 255 -14.81 0.87 -12.88
CA GLY A 255 -15.97 1.18 -12.03
C GLY A 255 -16.08 0.20 -10.85
N ASN A 256 -17.17 -0.55 -10.80
CA ASN A 256 -17.45 -1.55 -9.78
C ASN A 256 -17.11 -2.99 -10.21
N LYS A 257 -16.41 -3.14 -11.32
CA LYS A 257 -15.95 -4.45 -11.81
C LYS A 257 -14.46 -4.62 -11.56
N ALA A 258 -14.07 -5.75 -10.98
CA ALA A 258 -12.67 -6.14 -10.76
C ALA A 258 -12.45 -7.54 -11.33
N THR A 259 -11.52 -7.68 -12.26
CA THR A 259 -11.25 -8.97 -12.94
C THR A 259 -9.77 -9.30 -12.85
N LEU A 260 -9.46 -10.53 -12.42
CA LEU A 260 -8.10 -11.05 -12.41
C LEU A 260 -7.64 -11.34 -13.84
N GLN A 261 -6.50 -10.82 -14.22
CA GLN A 261 -5.90 -10.99 -15.54
C GLN A 261 -4.42 -11.38 -15.42
N GLY A 262 -3.78 -11.63 -16.55
CA GLY A 262 -2.37 -11.98 -16.63
C GLY A 262 -2.14 -13.47 -16.85
N LYS A 263 -1.01 -14.00 -16.35
CA LYS A 263 -0.54 -15.37 -16.61
C LYS A 263 -0.77 -16.33 -15.44
N THR A 264 -0.95 -15.81 -14.24
CA THR A 264 -1.02 -16.59 -13.00
C THR A 264 -2.28 -16.25 -12.20
N GLY A 265 -2.71 -17.15 -11.32
CA GLY A 265 -3.86 -16.96 -10.43
C GLY A 265 -3.52 -16.09 -9.22
N ALA A 266 -4.51 -15.89 -8.36
CA ALA A 266 -4.40 -15.18 -7.10
C ALA A 266 -4.98 -16.01 -5.96
N ARG A 267 -4.55 -15.72 -4.73
CA ARG A 267 -5.07 -16.32 -3.51
C ARG A 267 -5.75 -15.27 -2.65
N LEU A 268 -7.00 -15.49 -2.30
CA LEU A 268 -7.79 -14.57 -1.49
C LEU A 268 -7.81 -15.01 -0.04
N PHE A 269 -7.54 -14.07 0.85
CA PHE A 269 -7.58 -14.22 2.30
C PHE A 269 -8.69 -13.33 2.86
N VAL A 270 -9.61 -13.95 3.61
CA VAL A 270 -10.68 -13.27 4.31
C VAL A 270 -10.61 -13.66 5.77
N ARG A 271 -10.68 -12.69 6.67
CA ARG A 271 -10.58 -12.94 8.12
C ARG A 271 -11.61 -13.97 8.56
N GLY A 272 -11.16 -15.00 9.29
CA GLY A 272 -12.02 -16.07 9.80
C GLY A 272 -12.43 -17.13 8.77
N CYS A 273 -11.90 -17.06 7.54
CA CYS A 273 -12.16 -18.03 6.48
C CYS A 273 -10.84 -18.68 6.02
N ASP A 274 -10.92 -19.90 5.49
CA ASP A 274 -9.79 -20.53 4.81
C ASP A 274 -9.46 -19.77 3.52
N PRO A 275 -8.16 -19.61 3.17
CA PRO A 275 -7.75 -18.99 1.92
C PRO A 275 -8.29 -19.73 0.70
N THR A 276 -8.73 -18.98 -0.32
CA THR A 276 -9.30 -19.53 -1.56
C THR A 276 -8.45 -19.22 -2.78
N GLU A 277 -8.36 -20.18 -3.70
CA GLU A 277 -7.65 -20.07 -4.97
C GLU A 277 -8.55 -19.54 -6.07
N HIS A 278 -8.00 -18.63 -6.88
CA HIS A 278 -8.73 -18.02 -7.99
C HIS A 278 -7.89 -18.04 -9.26
N ALA A 279 -8.45 -18.59 -10.32
CA ALA A 279 -7.81 -18.62 -11.64
C ALA A 279 -7.93 -17.26 -12.36
N VAL A 280 -7.13 -17.07 -13.40
CA VAL A 280 -7.25 -15.94 -14.33
C VAL A 280 -8.69 -15.89 -14.88
N GLY A 281 -9.26 -14.67 -14.96
CA GLY A 281 -10.65 -14.43 -15.32
C GLY A 281 -11.61 -14.34 -14.13
N ALA A 282 -11.16 -14.66 -12.91
CA ALA A 282 -12.00 -14.56 -11.72
C ALA A 282 -12.52 -13.13 -11.48
N ASP A 283 -13.77 -13.03 -11.04
CA ASP A 283 -14.44 -11.79 -10.68
C ASP A 283 -14.26 -11.49 -9.18
N PHE A 284 -13.62 -10.38 -8.89
CA PHE A 284 -13.40 -9.83 -7.54
C PHE A 284 -14.24 -8.58 -7.25
N SER A 285 -15.28 -8.32 -8.06
CA SER A 285 -16.13 -7.13 -7.89
C SER A 285 -16.81 -7.05 -6.53
N PHE A 286 -17.03 -8.18 -5.86
CA PHE A 286 -17.58 -8.25 -4.51
C PHE A 286 -16.66 -7.60 -3.46
N LEU A 287 -15.32 -7.58 -3.68
CA LEU A 287 -14.37 -6.93 -2.78
C LEU A 287 -14.43 -5.39 -2.85
N LEU A 288 -15.05 -4.83 -3.89
CA LEU A 288 -15.16 -3.38 -4.09
C LEU A 288 -16.33 -2.76 -3.33
N LYS A 289 -17.23 -3.56 -2.78
CA LYS A 289 -18.39 -3.09 -2.02
C LYS A 289 -17.97 -2.70 -0.60
N GLU A 290 -18.49 -1.59 -0.08
CA GLU A 290 -18.19 -1.13 1.29
C GLU A 290 -18.66 -2.13 2.37
N ASP A 291 -19.65 -2.98 2.05
CA ASP A 291 -20.19 -4.01 2.95
C ASP A 291 -19.34 -5.28 3.05
N ALA A 292 -18.25 -5.40 2.29
CA ALA A 292 -17.32 -6.56 2.36
C ALA A 292 -16.60 -6.69 3.73
N LYS A 293 -16.91 -5.81 4.69
CA LYS A 293 -16.40 -5.82 6.07
C LYS A 293 -17.16 -6.76 7.02
N LYS A 294 -18.22 -7.45 6.56
CA LYS A 294 -18.96 -8.42 7.39
C LYS A 294 -19.02 -9.77 6.66
N PRO A 295 -18.51 -10.86 7.28
CA PRO A 295 -18.87 -12.19 6.83
C PRO A 295 -20.36 -12.45 7.09
#